data_41b566a7faf76d67219fa8bd4412dd4f
#
_entry.id   41b566a7faf76d67219fa8bd4412dd4f
#
_cell.length_a   1.000
_cell.length_b   1.000
_cell.length_c   1.000
_cell.angle_alpha   90.00
_cell.angle_beta   90.00
_cell.angle_gamma   90.00
#
_symmetry.space_group_name_H-M   'P 1'
#
loop_
_entity.id
_entity.type
_entity.pdbx_description
1 polymer ?
#
loop_
_entity_poly.entity_id
_entity_poly.type
_entity_poly.pdbx_seq_one_letter_code
_entity_poly.pdbx_strand_id
1 'polypeptide(L)'
;MRIKFSFLLIIVPALLFCQLNPQSKKITEKFFPNPDIEINTPAFNKKKGFTKYNEMMVYLDKIIATHSDVVKLSFIGESQKGKKIPMLVFNRSNNEDKVKIWFQAGLHGNEPASTEGILFFIQQLLTNKDYYYLLDKVTIAVVPMANIDGYEKNNRYSANGLDLNRDHTKLLAKESICLKRAFSDFGAEVSVDFHEYTPFRKDFAKLGAYGIANIYDVMFLYSGNLNVPKELRDYTNDRFVNNAREVLVENNLRYHDYVSSHKYQGSIHFKQGSNSARSSCTSFALTNSISSLIEVRGVGIGKTSFKRRVNSTFLVALSYLKSSYENIYEIKDVISKANKSKAIAVLKSKSRIYKKNIQTIDLDKSEEVKFEIIVHDKLDAIAISERPRPEAYLIHKDEVSVIKKLQLLGLNLDSVLTENEIVVEQYIIEEYAIDAIKYEGVFMQKVKAKTTSVVLKINSEWLVLNMNQRKSNLAIEVLEPEAPNSFVSYSVIPTEKGATLPIYRVNKKL
;
A
#
# COMPACT_ATOMS: atom_id res chain seq x y z
N MET A 1 -80.06 3.41 -6.25
CA MET A 1 -78.92 2.47 -5.97
C MET A 1 -77.73 3.29 -5.45
N ARG A 2 -77.51 3.30 -4.13
CA ARG A 2 -76.44 4.07 -3.49
C ARG A 2 -75.22 3.14 -3.29
N ILE A 3 -74.16 3.39 -4.02
CA ILE A 3 -72.88 2.69 -3.90
C ILE A 3 -72.12 3.32 -2.72
N LYS A 4 -71.94 2.53 -1.64
CA LYS A 4 -71.09 2.89 -0.52
C LYS A 4 -69.63 2.50 -0.87
N PHE A 5 -68.75 3.50 -1.06
CA PHE A 5 -67.32 3.31 -1.14
C PHE A 5 -66.77 3.14 0.29
N SER A 6 -66.35 1.93 0.63
CA SER A 6 -65.58 1.66 1.85
C SER A 6 -64.09 1.92 1.54
N PHE A 7 -63.54 2.96 2.11
CA PHE A 7 -62.09 3.21 2.08
C PHE A 7 -61.40 2.23 3.06
N LEU A 8 -60.71 1.25 2.53
CA LEU A 8 -59.82 0.38 3.28
C LEU A 8 -58.50 1.13 3.56
N LEU A 9 -58.31 1.64 4.79
CA LEU A 9 -57.06 2.25 5.20
C LEU A 9 -56.02 1.13 5.42
N ILE A 10 -55.14 0.91 4.45
CA ILE A 10 -53.99 0.00 4.59
C ILE A 10 -52.96 0.74 5.44
N ILE A 11 -52.91 0.45 6.73
CA ILE A 11 -51.79 0.83 7.61
C ILE A 11 -50.61 -0.07 7.24
N VAL A 12 -49.73 0.43 6.36
CA VAL A 12 -48.42 -0.17 6.14
C VAL A 12 -47.59 0.17 7.41
N PRO A 13 -47.18 -0.81 8.22
CA PRO A 13 -46.25 -0.52 9.31
C PRO A 13 -44.95 -0.05 8.65
N ALA A 14 -44.69 1.24 8.77
CA ALA A 14 -43.36 1.77 8.47
C ALA A 14 -42.42 1.14 9.52
N LEU A 15 -41.81 0.02 9.19
CA LEU A 15 -40.65 -0.51 9.89
C LEU A 15 -39.57 0.56 9.75
N LEU A 16 -39.50 1.47 10.70
CA LEU A 16 -38.38 2.32 10.93
C LEU A 16 -37.19 1.39 11.26
N PHE A 17 -36.53 0.87 10.24
CA PHE A 17 -35.18 0.37 10.41
C PHE A 17 -34.39 1.58 10.92
N CYS A 18 -34.13 1.62 12.21
CA CYS A 18 -33.17 2.54 12.81
C CYS A 18 -31.84 2.23 12.13
N GLN A 19 -31.52 2.96 11.07
CA GLN A 19 -30.31 2.78 10.30
C GLN A 19 -29.17 3.23 11.23
N LEU A 20 -28.38 2.28 11.71
CA LEU A 20 -27.21 2.57 12.55
C LEU A 20 -26.39 3.66 11.89
N ASN A 21 -26.32 4.83 12.52
CA ASN A 21 -25.54 5.96 12.04
C ASN A 21 -24.22 6.05 12.81
N PRO A 22 -23.14 5.43 12.31
CA PRO A 22 -21.84 5.41 12.96
C PRO A 22 -21.17 6.80 13.02
N GLN A 23 -21.78 7.78 12.39
CA GLN A 23 -21.32 9.17 12.30
C GLN A 23 -22.38 10.16 12.77
N SER A 24 -23.20 9.77 13.73
CA SER A 24 -24.14 10.70 14.36
C SER A 24 -23.40 11.93 14.89
N LYS A 25 -24.10 13.05 14.98
CA LYS A 25 -23.54 14.31 15.54
C LYS A 25 -22.96 14.05 16.94
N LYS A 26 -23.67 13.29 17.81
CA LYS A 26 -23.20 12.91 19.15
C LYS A 26 -21.86 12.17 19.12
N ILE A 27 -21.67 11.15 18.22
CA ILE A 27 -20.44 10.41 18.10
C ILE A 27 -19.32 11.32 17.56
N THR A 28 -19.62 12.13 16.55
CA THR A 28 -18.64 13.03 15.93
C THR A 28 -18.11 14.07 16.93
N GLU A 29 -18.98 14.72 17.67
CA GLU A 29 -18.60 15.76 18.65
C GLU A 29 -17.85 15.16 19.84
N LYS A 30 -18.24 13.97 20.29
CA LYS A 30 -17.61 13.31 21.44
C LYS A 30 -16.24 12.73 21.11
N PHE A 31 -16.08 12.07 19.96
CA PHE A 31 -14.88 11.27 19.67
C PHE A 31 -13.97 11.88 18.60
N PHE A 32 -14.50 12.69 17.69
CA PHE A 32 -13.77 13.18 16.52
C PHE A 32 -13.98 14.67 16.26
N PRO A 33 -13.87 15.55 17.29
CA PRO A 33 -13.97 16.98 17.07
C PRO A 33 -12.85 17.45 16.14
N ASN A 34 -13.15 18.46 15.32
CA ASN A 34 -12.11 19.09 14.50
C ASN A 34 -11.15 19.87 15.39
N PRO A 35 -9.83 19.86 15.10
CA PRO A 35 -8.89 20.73 15.78
C PRO A 35 -9.09 22.20 15.36
N ASP A 36 -8.67 23.12 16.23
CA ASP A 36 -8.65 24.56 15.94
C ASP A 36 -7.36 24.91 15.19
N ILE A 37 -7.32 24.56 13.91
CA ILE A 37 -6.24 24.86 12.97
C ILE A 37 -6.80 25.45 11.69
N GLU A 38 -6.00 26.23 10.98
CA GLU A 38 -6.32 26.72 9.66
C GLU A 38 -5.72 25.82 8.59
N ILE A 39 -6.54 25.39 7.63
CA ILE A 39 -6.13 24.59 6.48
C ILE A 39 -6.63 25.27 5.22
N ASN A 40 -5.69 25.68 4.36
CA ASN A 40 -5.96 26.48 3.16
C ASN A 40 -5.82 25.68 1.85
N THR A 41 -6.14 24.36 1.87
CA THR A 41 -6.20 23.56 0.64
C THR A 41 -7.53 23.80 -0.10
N PRO A 42 -7.61 23.52 -1.42
CA PRO A 42 -8.80 23.88 -2.20
C PRO A 42 -10.11 23.29 -1.71
N ALA A 43 -10.12 22.10 -1.07
CA ALA A 43 -11.34 21.52 -0.53
C ALA A 43 -11.94 22.35 0.63
N PHE A 44 -11.13 23.11 1.39
CA PHE A 44 -11.62 23.92 2.51
C PHE A 44 -12.30 25.21 2.06
N ASN A 45 -12.07 25.64 0.81
CA ASN A 45 -12.76 26.76 0.17
C ASN A 45 -14.15 26.38 -0.36
N LYS A 46 -14.59 25.13 -0.14
CA LYS A 46 -15.85 24.58 -0.65
C LYS A 46 -16.77 24.09 0.45
N LYS A 47 -18.06 24.37 0.30
CA LYS A 47 -19.09 23.78 1.19
C LYS A 47 -19.28 22.28 0.96
N LYS A 48 -19.16 21.80 -0.30
CA LYS A 48 -19.35 20.41 -0.70
C LYS A 48 -18.23 19.94 -1.64
N GLY A 49 -17.93 18.63 -1.62
CA GLY A 49 -16.93 18.02 -2.47
C GLY A 49 -15.49 18.24 -1.97
N PHE A 50 -14.54 17.71 -2.70
CA PHE A 50 -13.12 17.75 -2.40
C PHE A 50 -12.35 18.40 -3.56
N THR A 51 -11.07 18.63 -3.41
CA THR A 51 -10.20 19.21 -4.43
C THR A 51 -10.25 18.37 -5.71
N LYS A 52 -10.58 18.99 -6.84
CA LYS A 52 -10.50 18.34 -8.15
C LYS A 52 -9.11 18.47 -8.74
N TYR A 53 -8.79 17.64 -9.73
CA TYR A 53 -7.48 17.63 -10.38
C TYR A 53 -7.02 19.02 -10.83
N ASN A 54 -7.84 19.75 -11.59
CA ASN A 54 -7.46 21.09 -12.07
C ASN A 54 -7.25 22.09 -10.93
N GLU A 55 -8.05 22.01 -9.86
CA GLU A 55 -7.90 22.87 -8.68
C GLU A 55 -6.60 22.55 -7.93
N MET A 56 -6.26 21.27 -7.84
CA MET A 56 -4.97 20.84 -7.30
C MET A 56 -3.81 21.39 -8.13
N MET A 57 -3.88 21.30 -9.46
CA MET A 57 -2.82 21.81 -10.32
C MET A 57 -2.63 23.32 -10.17
N VAL A 58 -3.71 24.09 -10.18
CA VAL A 58 -3.65 25.57 -9.94
C VAL A 58 -3.07 25.88 -8.56
N TYR A 59 -3.45 25.11 -7.54
CA TYR A 59 -2.93 25.28 -6.18
C TYR A 59 -1.42 24.99 -6.12
N LEU A 60 -0.96 23.89 -6.74
CA LEU A 60 0.45 23.52 -6.79
C LEU A 60 1.27 24.55 -7.57
N ASP A 61 0.80 24.98 -8.74
CA ASP A 61 1.48 25.99 -9.58
C ASP A 61 1.71 27.29 -8.79
N LYS A 62 0.69 27.73 -8.03
CA LYS A 62 0.79 28.94 -7.18
C LYS A 62 1.85 28.79 -6.09
N ILE A 63 1.90 27.64 -5.40
CA ILE A 63 2.90 27.41 -4.34
C ILE A 63 4.30 27.29 -4.93
N ILE A 64 4.46 26.56 -6.04
CA ILE A 64 5.74 26.31 -6.68
C ILE A 64 6.34 27.60 -7.24
N ALA A 65 5.53 28.50 -7.79
CA ALA A 65 6.01 29.76 -8.37
C ALA A 65 6.85 30.59 -7.38
N THR A 66 6.58 30.47 -6.08
CA THR A 66 7.31 31.19 -5.02
C THR A 66 8.45 30.38 -4.39
N HIS A 67 8.64 29.10 -4.78
CA HIS A 67 9.65 28.19 -4.19
C HIS A 67 10.34 27.33 -5.26
N SER A 68 10.51 27.88 -6.47
CA SER A 68 11.06 27.15 -7.63
C SER A 68 12.55 26.73 -7.47
N ASP A 69 13.25 27.33 -6.51
CA ASP A 69 14.60 26.98 -6.11
C ASP A 69 14.67 25.65 -5.32
N VAL A 70 13.58 25.24 -4.69
CA VAL A 70 13.54 24.09 -3.77
C VAL A 70 12.64 22.96 -4.28
N VAL A 71 11.58 23.28 -5.04
CA VAL A 71 10.60 22.30 -5.52
C VAL A 71 10.50 22.30 -7.05
N LYS A 72 10.52 21.09 -7.62
CA LYS A 72 10.32 20.87 -9.06
C LYS A 72 9.09 19.99 -9.27
N LEU A 73 8.18 20.44 -10.15
CA LEU A 73 7.05 19.66 -10.63
C LEU A 73 7.44 18.91 -11.91
N SER A 74 7.11 17.64 -11.95
CA SER A 74 7.22 16.79 -13.14
C SER A 74 5.97 15.91 -13.27
N PHE A 75 5.88 15.18 -14.38
CA PHE A 75 4.80 14.23 -14.60
C PHE A 75 5.38 12.85 -14.83
N ILE A 76 4.97 11.89 -14.02
CA ILE A 76 5.50 10.52 -14.06
C ILE A 76 4.83 9.63 -15.12
N GLY A 77 3.79 10.13 -15.77
CA GLY A 77 3.02 9.45 -16.81
C GLY A 77 1.58 9.92 -16.83
N GLU A 78 0.69 9.06 -17.34
CA GLU A 78 -0.72 9.39 -17.53
C GLU A 78 -1.63 8.34 -16.90
N SER A 79 -2.81 8.80 -16.45
CA SER A 79 -3.92 7.94 -16.02
C SER A 79 -4.52 7.16 -17.20
N GLN A 80 -5.45 6.26 -16.95
CA GLN A 80 -6.20 5.55 -18.01
C GLN A 80 -6.84 6.50 -19.02
N LYS A 81 -7.30 7.68 -18.55
CA LYS A 81 -7.97 8.69 -19.39
C LYS A 81 -7.04 9.80 -19.89
N GLY A 82 -5.73 9.60 -19.80
CA GLY A 82 -4.72 10.52 -20.35
C GLY A 82 -4.45 11.75 -19.49
N LYS A 83 -4.87 11.81 -18.22
CA LYS A 83 -4.49 12.90 -17.31
C LYS A 83 -3.08 12.69 -16.79
N LYS A 84 -2.27 13.72 -16.84
CA LYS A 84 -0.86 13.68 -16.39
C LYS A 84 -0.79 13.55 -14.87
N ILE A 85 -0.05 12.55 -14.37
CA ILE A 85 0.14 12.28 -12.94
C ILE A 85 1.28 13.15 -12.41
N PRO A 86 1.00 14.16 -11.54
CA PRO A 86 2.03 15.07 -11.05
C PRO A 86 2.88 14.42 -9.97
N MET A 87 4.16 14.73 -9.99
CA MET A 87 5.13 14.44 -8.93
C MET A 87 5.93 15.69 -8.62
N LEU A 88 6.00 16.04 -7.36
CA LEU A 88 6.86 17.13 -6.87
C LEU A 88 8.11 16.51 -6.24
N VAL A 89 9.27 17.09 -6.53
CA VAL A 89 10.52 16.73 -5.87
C VAL A 89 11.06 17.95 -5.12
N PHE A 90 11.20 17.80 -3.81
CA PHE A 90 11.74 18.81 -2.90
C PHE A 90 13.20 18.49 -2.61
N ASN A 91 14.08 19.44 -2.90
CA ASN A 91 15.52 19.31 -2.66
C ASN A 91 16.14 20.70 -2.49
N ARG A 92 16.65 21.01 -1.31
CA ARG A 92 17.21 22.34 -0.99
C ARG A 92 18.74 22.43 -1.17
N SER A 93 19.44 21.31 -1.11
CA SER A 93 20.90 21.31 -1.20
C SER A 93 21.39 20.16 -2.08
N ASN A 94 22.59 20.31 -2.65
CA ASN A 94 23.24 19.29 -3.49
C ASN A 94 24.01 18.22 -2.68
N ASN A 95 23.74 18.08 -1.39
CA ASN A 95 24.36 17.03 -0.57
C ASN A 95 23.88 15.65 -1.06
N GLU A 96 24.81 14.77 -1.43
CA GLU A 96 24.54 13.43 -1.92
C GLU A 96 24.12 12.45 -0.81
N ASP A 97 24.44 12.76 0.45
CA ASP A 97 24.17 11.89 1.60
C ASP A 97 22.73 11.98 2.14
N LYS A 98 21.83 12.64 1.44
CA LYS A 98 20.44 12.78 1.85
C LYS A 98 19.67 11.45 1.85
N VAL A 99 18.72 11.35 2.77
CA VAL A 99 17.70 10.29 2.71
C VAL A 99 16.63 10.66 1.68
N LYS A 100 16.28 9.71 0.83
CA LYS A 100 15.23 9.85 -0.19
C LYS A 100 13.90 9.32 0.33
N ILE A 101 12.89 10.20 0.41
CA ILE A 101 11.56 9.90 0.92
C ILE A 101 10.55 9.94 -0.22
N TRP A 102 9.69 8.92 -0.30
CA TRP A 102 8.55 8.86 -1.21
C TRP A 102 7.24 8.96 -0.45
N PHE A 103 6.45 9.98 -0.76
CA PHE A 103 5.06 10.12 -0.28
C PHE A 103 4.10 10.02 -1.46
N GLN A 104 3.08 9.18 -1.33
CA GLN A 104 1.99 9.14 -2.30
C GLN A 104 0.64 9.16 -1.59
N ALA A 105 -0.35 9.74 -2.25
CA ALA A 105 -1.72 9.83 -1.76
C ALA A 105 -2.72 9.67 -2.90
N GLY A 106 -3.98 9.44 -2.56
CA GLY A 106 -5.03 9.32 -3.55
C GLY A 106 -4.90 8.10 -4.46
N LEU A 107 -4.27 7.01 -3.99
CA LEU A 107 -4.21 5.72 -4.70
C LEU A 107 -5.61 5.11 -4.84
N HIS A 108 -6.46 5.27 -3.83
CA HIS A 108 -7.89 5.04 -3.95
C HIS A 108 -8.61 6.38 -4.08
N GLY A 109 -9.43 6.52 -5.12
CA GLY A 109 -10.03 7.81 -5.45
C GLY A 109 -11.15 8.25 -4.50
N ASN A 110 -11.64 7.39 -3.61
CA ASN A 110 -12.66 7.70 -2.59
C ASN A 110 -12.06 8.01 -1.20
N GLU A 111 -10.77 8.36 -1.15
CA GLU A 111 -9.99 8.61 0.07
C GLU A 111 -9.41 10.04 0.06
N PRO A 112 -10.27 11.08 0.09
CA PRO A 112 -9.85 12.46 -0.19
C PRO A 112 -8.96 13.10 0.87
N ALA A 113 -9.02 12.67 2.15
CA ALA A 113 -8.17 13.27 3.18
C ALA A 113 -6.70 12.88 3.02
N SER A 114 -6.39 11.79 2.32
CA SER A 114 -5.02 11.44 1.96
C SER A 114 -4.40 12.51 1.04
N THR A 115 -5.08 12.87 -0.04
CA THR A 115 -4.67 13.94 -0.96
C THR A 115 -4.62 15.30 -0.25
N GLU A 116 -5.69 15.69 0.46
CA GLU A 116 -5.73 16.99 1.13
C GLU A 116 -4.68 17.14 2.24
N GLY A 117 -4.42 16.06 2.98
CA GLY A 117 -3.38 16.05 4.01
C GLY A 117 -1.98 16.24 3.43
N ILE A 118 -1.73 15.64 2.26
CA ILE A 118 -0.45 15.83 1.56
C ILE A 118 -0.37 17.21 0.90
N LEU A 119 -1.45 17.77 0.38
CA LEU A 119 -1.46 19.16 -0.08
C LEU A 119 -1.18 20.15 1.07
N PHE A 120 -1.76 19.89 2.25
CA PHE A 120 -1.48 20.67 3.46
C PHE A 120 -0.03 20.49 3.93
N PHE A 121 0.51 19.27 3.89
CA PHE A 121 1.93 19.01 4.17
C PHE A 121 2.86 19.79 3.22
N ILE A 122 2.59 19.79 1.92
CA ILE A 122 3.36 20.57 0.92
C ILE A 122 3.37 22.06 1.29
N GLN A 123 2.20 22.62 1.60
CA GLN A 123 2.09 24.02 2.00
C GLN A 123 2.91 24.30 3.26
N GLN A 124 2.70 23.52 4.32
CA GLN A 124 3.39 23.71 5.59
C GLN A 124 4.91 23.57 5.45
N LEU A 125 5.38 22.58 4.68
CA LEU A 125 6.81 22.36 4.44
C LEU A 125 7.49 23.59 3.79
N LEU A 126 6.79 24.28 2.88
CA LEU A 126 7.34 25.40 2.14
C LEU A 126 7.15 26.76 2.83
N THR A 127 6.05 26.94 3.58
CA THR A 127 5.71 28.24 4.15
C THR A 127 6.03 28.37 5.64
N ASN A 128 6.17 27.26 6.37
CA ASN A 128 6.49 27.27 7.79
C ASN A 128 8.02 27.14 7.99
N LYS A 129 8.63 28.15 8.59
CA LYS A 129 10.08 28.21 8.87
C LYS A 129 10.55 27.06 9.78
N ASP A 130 9.66 26.54 10.63
CA ASP A 130 9.97 25.45 11.57
C ASP A 130 10.13 24.08 10.86
N TYR A 131 9.80 23.96 9.57
CA TYR A 131 9.90 22.71 8.82
C TYR A 131 10.86 22.81 7.62
N TYR A 132 11.10 24.00 7.12
CA TYR A 132 11.87 24.22 5.88
C TYR A 132 13.29 23.68 5.97
N TYR A 133 13.95 23.76 7.13
CA TYR A 133 15.32 23.26 7.35
C TYR A 133 15.42 21.73 7.16
N LEU A 134 14.31 20.97 7.31
CA LEU A 134 14.30 19.52 7.15
C LEU A 134 14.77 19.11 5.73
N LEU A 135 14.60 19.98 4.73
CA LEU A 135 15.05 19.74 3.35
C LEU A 135 16.58 19.78 3.18
N ASP A 136 17.34 20.16 4.20
CA ASP A 136 18.81 20.18 4.13
C ASP A 136 19.40 18.77 4.11
N LYS A 137 18.72 17.80 4.75
CA LYS A 137 19.20 16.42 4.89
C LYS A 137 18.30 15.37 4.22
N VAL A 138 17.21 15.78 3.60
CA VAL A 138 16.29 14.87 2.92
C VAL A 138 15.94 15.37 1.53
N THR A 139 15.63 14.46 0.63
CA THR A 139 15.00 14.72 -0.67
C THR A 139 13.66 14.02 -0.67
N ILE A 140 12.58 14.73 -0.97
CA ILE A 140 11.23 14.18 -0.91
C ILE A 140 10.63 14.17 -2.31
N ALA A 141 10.12 13.02 -2.76
CA ALA A 141 9.21 12.92 -3.89
C ALA A 141 7.78 12.76 -3.39
N VAL A 142 6.86 13.56 -3.92
CA VAL A 142 5.45 13.56 -3.50
C VAL A 142 4.55 13.39 -4.70
N VAL A 143 3.67 12.38 -4.68
CA VAL A 143 2.58 12.17 -5.64
C VAL A 143 1.26 12.42 -4.92
N PRO A 144 0.65 13.61 -5.04
CA PRO A 144 -0.49 14.00 -4.21
C PRO A 144 -1.82 13.36 -4.64
N MET A 145 -1.94 12.90 -5.89
CA MET A 145 -3.17 12.28 -6.43
C MET A 145 -2.79 11.20 -7.45
N ALA A 146 -2.55 9.98 -6.98
CA ALA A 146 -2.05 8.88 -7.81
C ALA A 146 -3.11 8.32 -8.77
N ASN A 147 -4.38 8.22 -8.35
CA ASN A 147 -5.52 7.73 -9.14
C ASN A 147 -6.47 8.88 -9.48
N ILE A 148 -6.08 9.72 -10.40
CA ILE A 148 -6.82 10.93 -10.77
C ILE A 148 -8.24 10.60 -11.26
N ASP A 149 -8.38 9.58 -12.11
CA ASP A 149 -9.66 9.21 -12.71
C ASP A 149 -10.66 8.66 -11.69
N GLY A 150 -10.18 7.84 -10.74
CA GLY A 150 -10.97 7.36 -9.63
C GLY A 150 -11.31 8.48 -8.65
N TYR A 151 -10.35 9.36 -8.35
CA TYR A 151 -10.54 10.47 -7.42
C TYR A 151 -11.64 11.44 -7.87
N GLU A 152 -11.67 11.83 -9.14
CA GLU A 152 -12.70 12.70 -9.67
C GLU A 152 -14.11 12.08 -9.64
N LYS A 153 -14.18 10.76 -9.60
CA LYS A 153 -15.44 10.00 -9.51
C LYS A 153 -15.77 9.56 -8.08
N ASN A 154 -14.92 9.92 -7.11
CA ASN A 154 -15.01 9.42 -5.74
C ASN A 154 -15.13 7.88 -5.71
N ASN A 155 -14.33 7.21 -6.53
CA ASN A 155 -14.31 5.75 -6.72
C ASN A 155 -12.97 5.18 -6.30
N ARG A 156 -12.99 4.08 -5.55
CA ARG A 156 -11.79 3.37 -5.13
C ARG A 156 -10.91 2.96 -6.30
N TYR A 157 -11.51 2.45 -7.35
CA TYR A 157 -10.86 1.82 -8.48
C TYR A 157 -10.38 2.84 -9.52
N SER A 158 -9.34 2.49 -10.29
CA SER A 158 -8.95 3.23 -11.48
C SER A 158 -10.02 3.12 -12.59
N ALA A 159 -9.87 3.88 -13.67
CA ALA A 159 -10.89 3.93 -14.72
C ALA A 159 -11.09 2.62 -15.49
N ASN A 160 -10.12 1.70 -15.43
CA ASN A 160 -10.24 0.33 -15.97
C ASN A 160 -10.81 -0.69 -14.95
N GLY A 161 -11.25 -0.24 -13.77
CA GLY A 161 -11.86 -1.08 -12.74
C GLY A 161 -10.88 -1.83 -11.84
N LEU A 162 -9.57 -1.61 -11.96
CA LEU A 162 -8.58 -2.26 -11.12
C LEU A 162 -8.34 -1.50 -9.81
N ASP A 163 -8.13 -2.25 -8.73
CA ASP A 163 -7.62 -1.74 -7.47
C ASP A 163 -6.09 -1.56 -7.58
N LEU A 164 -5.62 -0.31 -7.62
CA LEU A 164 -4.20 -0.01 -7.78
C LEU A 164 -3.37 -0.56 -6.62
N ASN A 165 -3.95 -0.64 -5.40
CA ASN A 165 -3.29 -1.26 -4.24
C ASN A 165 -3.36 -2.81 -4.25
N ARG A 166 -3.65 -3.40 -5.39
CA ARG A 166 -3.57 -4.83 -5.69
C ARG A 166 -2.78 -5.10 -6.97
N ASP A 167 -2.14 -4.07 -7.52
CA ASP A 167 -1.51 -4.13 -8.86
C ASP A 167 0.02 -3.92 -8.86
N HIS A 168 0.66 -3.75 -7.68
CA HIS A 168 2.10 -3.44 -7.57
C HIS A 168 3.06 -4.58 -7.98
N THR A 169 2.56 -5.79 -8.27
CA THR A 169 3.33 -6.89 -8.87
C THR A 169 2.84 -7.25 -10.28
N LYS A 170 1.53 -7.12 -10.55
CA LYS A 170 0.93 -7.42 -11.85
C LYS A 170 1.23 -6.34 -12.89
N LEU A 171 1.18 -5.07 -12.48
CA LEU A 171 1.41 -3.90 -13.32
C LEU A 171 0.55 -3.91 -14.58
N LEU A 172 -0.78 -3.94 -14.40
CA LEU A 172 -1.78 -3.94 -15.47
C LEU A 172 -2.36 -2.54 -15.72
N ALA A 173 -2.45 -1.71 -14.68
CA ALA A 173 -2.94 -0.33 -14.79
C ALA A 173 -1.80 0.61 -15.18
N LYS A 174 -2.10 1.60 -16.04
CA LYS A 174 -1.12 2.64 -16.43
C LYS A 174 -0.56 3.36 -15.21
N GLU A 175 -1.43 3.72 -14.27
CA GLU A 175 -1.07 4.39 -13.03
C GLU A 175 -0.08 3.56 -12.21
N SER A 176 -0.33 2.25 -12.04
CA SER A 176 0.58 1.34 -11.32
C SER A 176 1.96 1.27 -11.97
N ILE A 177 2.01 1.22 -13.31
CA ILE A 177 3.26 1.22 -14.08
C ILE A 177 4.03 2.52 -13.86
N CYS A 178 3.35 3.68 -13.98
CA CYS A 178 3.97 4.99 -13.79
C CYS A 178 4.52 5.18 -12.38
N LEU A 179 3.70 4.86 -11.37
CA LEU A 179 4.08 4.95 -9.95
C LEU A 179 5.26 4.04 -9.62
N LYS A 180 5.23 2.78 -10.07
CA LYS A 180 6.29 1.82 -9.78
C LYS A 180 7.62 2.20 -10.41
N ARG A 181 7.59 2.66 -11.68
CA ARG A 181 8.77 3.17 -12.37
C ARG A 181 9.34 4.39 -11.65
N ALA A 182 8.52 5.41 -11.40
CA ALA A 182 8.97 6.63 -10.74
C ALA A 182 9.54 6.38 -9.35
N PHE A 183 8.89 5.50 -8.55
CA PHE A 183 9.42 5.06 -7.26
C PHE A 183 10.79 4.37 -7.39
N SER A 184 10.93 3.48 -8.38
CA SER A 184 12.18 2.75 -8.63
C SER A 184 13.31 3.67 -9.07
N ASP A 185 13.01 4.62 -9.97
CA ASP A 185 14.00 5.57 -10.52
C ASP A 185 14.42 6.59 -9.46
N PHE A 186 13.48 7.03 -8.61
CA PHE A 186 13.80 7.91 -7.49
C PHE A 186 14.69 7.24 -6.44
N GLY A 187 14.56 5.93 -6.25
CA GLY A 187 15.38 5.15 -5.33
C GLY A 187 15.08 5.41 -3.86
N ALA A 188 13.79 5.55 -3.50
CA ALA A 188 13.35 5.86 -2.15
C ALA A 188 13.90 4.91 -1.08
N GLU A 189 14.36 5.46 0.04
CA GLU A 189 14.81 4.75 1.24
C GLU A 189 13.70 4.65 2.28
N VAL A 190 12.85 5.67 2.33
CA VAL A 190 11.64 5.71 3.16
C VAL A 190 10.43 5.95 2.25
N SER A 191 9.32 5.29 2.51
CA SER A 191 8.10 5.44 1.71
C SER A 191 6.84 5.37 2.56
N VAL A 192 5.88 6.25 2.27
CA VAL A 192 4.56 6.25 2.90
C VAL A 192 3.49 6.39 1.84
N ASP A 193 2.50 5.51 1.90
CA ASP A 193 1.28 5.58 1.10
C ASP A 193 0.11 5.98 1.99
N PHE A 194 -0.50 7.12 1.72
CA PHE A 194 -1.57 7.69 2.54
C PHE A 194 -2.94 7.30 2.00
N HIS A 195 -3.73 6.69 2.88
CA HIS A 195 -5.05 6.12 2.62
C HIS A 195 -6.07 6.56 3.65
N GLU A 196 -7.32 6.14 3.44
CA GLU A 196 -8.38 6.22 4.43
C GLU A 196 -9.10 4.87 4.55
N TYR A 197 -9.42 4.47 5.78
CA TYR A 197 -10.21 3.27 6.05
C TYR A 197 -11.69 3.56 6.29
N THR A 198 -12.54 2.56 6.08
CA THR A 198 -13.96 2.59 6.39
C THR A 198 -14.19 2.36 7.90
N PRO A 199 -14.63 3.36 8.67
CA PRO A 199 -14.76 3.23 10.13
C PRO A 199 -15.88 2.32 10.59
N PHE A 200 -16.87 2.09 9.74
CA PHE A 200 -17.99 1.19 9.98
C PHE A 200 -18.21 0.27 8.80
N ARG A 201 -18.06 -1.02 9.02
CA ARG A 201 -18.30 -2.06 8.02
C ARG A 201 -19.63 -2.75 8.30
N LYS A 202 -20.25 -3.35 7.27
CA LYS A 202 -21.56 -4.04 7.41
C LYS A 202 -21.55 -5.14 8.49
N ASP A 203 -20.45 -5.84 8.66
CA ASP A 203 -20.27 -6.87 9.69
C ASP A 203 -20.23 -6.27 11.11
N PHE A 204 -19.83 -5.02 11.28
CA PHE A 204 -19.77 -4.37 12.59
C PHE A 204 -21.15 -4.17 13.23
N ALA A 205 -22.20 -4.08 12.42
CA ALA A 205 -23.58 -4.06 12.91
C ALA A 205 -23.98 -5.35 13.65
N LYS A 206 -23.25 -6.45 13.45
CA LYS A 206 -23.51 -7.76 14.06
C LYS A 206 -22.65 -8.00 15.31
N LEU A 207 -21.79 -7.06 15.67
CA LEU A 207 -20.90 -7.14 16.82
C LEU A 207 -21.44 -6.27 17.95
N GLY A 208 -21.29 -6.74 19.20
CA GLY A 208 -21.93 -6.08 20.35
C GLY A 208 -23.46 -6.21 20.34
N ALA A 209 -24.13 -5.47 21.18
CA ALA A 209 -25.60 -5.50 21.30
C ALA A 209 -26.31 -4.83 20.10
N TYR A 210 -25.77 -3.68 19.65
CA TYR A 210 -26.38 -2.85 18.58
C TYR A 210 -25.38 -2.39 17.54
N GLY A 211 -24.22 -3.04 17.45
CA GLY A 211 -23.14 -2.71 16.53
C GLY A 211 -22.05 -1.86 17.15
N ILE A 212 -20.87 -1.93 16.53
CA ILE A 212 -19.67 -1.20 16.92
C ILE A 212 -19.12 -0.38 15.75
N ALA A 213 -18.29 0.60 16.06
CA ALA A 213 -17.47 1.31 15.08
C ALA A 213 -16.02 1.42 15.55
N ASN A 214 -15.09 1.54 14.61
CA ASN A 214 -13.69 1.83 14.94
C ASN A 214 -13.57 3.21 15.57
N ILE A 215 -12.75 3.31 16.63
CA ILE A 215 -12.50 4.56 17.36
C ILE A 215 -11.18 5.24 16.92
N TYR A 216 -10.35 4.56 16.14
CA TYR A 216 -9.01 5.03 15.79
C TYR A 216 -9.06 6.17 14.76
N ASP A 217 -8.24 7.20 14.96
CA ASP A 217 -8.03 8.27 13.99
C ASP A 217 -7.12 7.78 12.86
N VAL A 218 -6.10 7.00 13.22
CA VAL A 218 -5.10 6.46 12.30
C VAL A 218 -4.85 4.99 12.59
N MET A 219 -4.78 4.19 11.53
CA MET A 219 -4.25 2.83 11.62
C MET A 219 -3.00 2.70 10.74
N PHE A 220 -2.00 1.98 11.27
CA PHE A 220 -0.72 1.76 10.60
C PHE A 220 -0.68 0.37 9.97
N LEU A 221 -0.32 0.31 8.70
CA LEU A 221 -0.02 -0.91 8.00
C LEU A 221 1.44 -0.86 7.52
N TYR A 222 2.25 -1.74 8.05
CA TYR A 222 3.61 -1.99 7.60
C TYR A 222 3.77 -3.47 7.25
N SER A 223 4.85 -3.83 6.56
CA SER A 223 4.93 -5.16 5.96
C SER A 223 5.20 -6.26 6.98
N GLY A 224 4.31 -7.26 7.03
CA GLY A 224 4.56 -8.56 7.69
C GLY A 224 5.12 -9.64 6.74
N ASN A 225 5.54 -9.26 5.52
CA ASN A 225 6.12 -10.21 4.57
C ASN A 225 7.50 -10.66 5.04
N LEU A 226 7.70 -11.99 5.12
CA LEU A 226 8.91 -12.59 5.68
C LEU A 226 10.13 -12.51 4.74
N ASN A 227 9.94 -12.17 3.46
CA ASN A 227 11.03 -11.86 2.54
C ASN A 227 11.60 -10.44 2.74
N VAL A 228 10.90 -9.58 3.50
CA VAL A 228 11.50 -8.33 4.00
C VAL A 228 12.35 -8.66 5.23
N PRO A 229 13.65 -8.32 5.26
CA PRO A 229 14.52 -8.63 6.39
C PRO A 229 13.95 -8.18 7.73
N LYS A 230 14.05 -9.05 8.73
CA LYS A 230 13.45 -8.80 10.07
C LYS A 230 13.93 -7.49 10.69
N GLU A 231 15.24 -7.20 10.63
CA GLU A 231 15.81 -5.96 11.16
C GLU A 231 15.21 -4.71 10.53
N LEU A 232 14.93 -4.75 9.22
CA LEU A 232 14.27 -3.64 8.51
C LEU A 232 12.80 -3.49 8.93
N ARG A 233 12.08 -4.61 9.15
CA ARG A 233 10.70 -4.58 9.65
C ARG A 233 10.62 -4.04 11.07
N ASP A 234 11.52 -4.49 11.95
CA ASP A 234 11.61 -4.02 13.33
C ASP A 234 11.95 -2.52 13.36
N TYR A 235 12.96 -2.10 12.60
CA TYR A 235 13.35 -0.70 12.51
C TYR A 235 12.22 0.20 11.98
N THR A 236 11.45 -0.28 10.99
CA THR A 236 10.27 0.43 10.48
C THR A 236 9.24 0.66 11.59
N ASN A 237 8.94 -0.37 12.38
CA ASN A 237 8.01 -0.25 13.50
C ASN A 237 8.56 0.65 14.61
N ASP A 238 9.79 0.42 15.04
CA ASP A 238 10.33 1.01 16.26
C ASP A 238 10.72 2.48 16.10
N ARG A 239 11.20 2.88 14.92
CA ARG A 239 11.68 4.24 14.66
C ARG A 239 10.72 5.12 13.87
N PHE A 240 9.86 4.54 13.03
CA PHE A 240 8.95 5.33 12.21
C PHE A 240 7.51 5.25 12.70
N VAL A 241 6.99 4.03 12.85
CA VAL A 241 5.60 3.84 13.27
C VAL A 241 5.41 4.28 14.73
N ASN A 242 6.32 3.93 15.64
CA ASN A 242 6.22 4.33 17.05
C ASN A 242 6.39 5.84 17.24
N ASN A 243 7.34 6.49 16.55
CA ASN A 243 7.46 7.94 16.60
C ASN A 243 6.19 8.63 16.11
N ALA A 244 5.56 8.12 15.05
CA ALA A 244 4.29 8.66 14.57
C ALA A 244 3.14 8.41 15.56
N ARG A 245 3.12 7.27 16.26
CA ARG A 245 2.15 6.99 17.34
C ARG A 245 2.27 7.97 18.50
N GLU A 246 3.50 8.31 18.91
CA GLU A 246 3.77 9.30 19.95
C GLU A 246 3.23 10.68 19.55
N VAL A 247 3.53 11.14 18.34
CA VAL A 247 2.99 12.40 17.79
C VAL A 247 1.45 12.41 17.77
N LEU A 248 0.82 11.28 17.44
CA LEU A 248 -0.65 11.19 17.48
C LEU A 248 -1.19 11.31 18.90
N VAL A 249 -0.57 10.66 19.89
CA VAL A 249 -0.96 10.76 21.31
C VAL A 249 -0.85 12.19 21.82
N GLU A 250 0.26 12.87 21.54
CA GLU A 250 0.49 14.29 21.90
C GLU A 250 -0.59 15.21 21.32
N ASN A 251 -1.19 14.84 20.18
CA ASN A 251 -2.27 15.59 19.53
C ASN A 251 -3.68 15.04 19.84
N ASN A 252 -3.84 14.22 20.87
CA ASN A 252 -5.11 13.59 21.28
C ASN A 252 -5.78 12.80 20.14
N LEU A 253 -4.97 12.08 19.34
CA LEU A 253 -5.41 11.21 18.27
C LEU A 253 -5.17 9.74 18.65
N ARG A 254 -6.12 8.87 18.33
CA ARG A 254 -6.08 7.44 18.65
C ARG A 254 -5.47 6.67 17.49
N TYR A 255 -4.66 5.68 17.78
CA TYR A 255 -4.03 4.83 16.78
C TYR A 255 -4.21 3.34 17.07
N HIS A 256 -3.98 2.53 16.04
CA HIS A 256 -3.87 1.07 16.13
C HIS A 256 -3.11 0.52 14.91
N ASP A 257 -2.67 -0.73 14.97
CA ASP A 257 -2.28 -1.45 13.75
C ASP A 257 -3.52 -1.67 12.87
N TYR A 258 -3.33 -1.66 11.54
CA TYR A 258 -4.45 -1.84 10.63
C TYR A 258 -5.17 -3.15 10.88
N VAL A 259 -6.47 -3.06 11.16
CA VAL A 259 -7.37 -4.21 11.32
C VAL A 259 -8.59 -4.06 10.41
N SER A 260 -9.01 -5.18 9.82
CA SER A 260 -10.23 -5.25 9.01
C SER A 260 -10.98 -6.55 9.25
N SER A 261 -12.30 -6.47 9.39
CA SER A 261 -13.14 -7.65 9.58
C SER A 261 -13.27 -8.52 8.32
N HIS A 262 -13.45 -9.80 8.50
CA HIS A 262 -13.78 -10.76 7.45
C HIS A 262 -14.55 -11.95 8.03
N LYS A 263 -15.32 -12.64 7.19
CA LYS A 263 -15.96 -13.89 7.58
C LYS A 263 -14.95 -15.04 7.49
N TYR A 264 -14.92 -15.85 8.53
CA TYR A 264 -14.10 -17.06 8.59
C TYR A 264 -14.88 -18.15 9.35
N GLN A 265 -15.11 -19.30 8.71
CA GLN A 265 -15.85 -20.43 9.29
C GLN A 265 -17.20 -20.02 9.97
N GLY A 266 -17.95 -19.13 9.30
CA GLY A 266 -19.26 -18.67 9.78
C GLY A 266 -19.25 -17.53 10.81
N SER A 267 -18.09 -17.16 11.36
CA SER A 267 -17.92 -16.08 12.34
C SER A 267 -17.16 -14.87 11.79
N ILE A 268 -17.23 -13.74 12.51
CA ILE A 268 -16.50 -12.52 12.15
C ILE A 268 -15.16 -12.53 12.86
N HIS A 269 -14.11 -12.60 12.08
CA HIS A 269 -12.73 -12.47 12.52
C HIS A 269 -12.10 -11.16 11.99
N PHE A 270 -10.91 -10.83 12.46
CA PHE A 270 -10.18 -9.65 12.05
C PHE A 270 -8.82 -10.03 11.47
N LYS A 271 -8.43 -9.41 10.36
CA LYS A 271 -7.07 -9.46 9.82
C LYS A 271 -6.31 -8.26 10.33
N GLN A 272 -5.12 -8.49 10.89
CA GLN A 272 -4.19 -7.43 11.29
C GLN A 272 -2.98 -7.41 10.35
N GLY A 273 -2.61 -6.22 9.87
CA GLY A 273 -1.48 -6.05 8.98
C GLY A 273 -1.66 -6.65 7.58
N SER A 274 -0.58 -6.67 6.81
CA SER A 274 -0.52 -7.28 5.48
C SER A 274 0.88 -7.85 5.19
N ASN A 275 0.92 -8.90 4.37
CA ASN A 275 2.15 -9.50 3.84
C ASN A 275 2.12 -9.62 2.31
N SER A 276 1.15 -9.02 1.64
CA SER A 276 0.93 -9.20 0.21
C SER A 276 1.80 -8.26 -0.62
N ALA A 277 2.70 -8.82 -1.44
CA ALA A 277 3.60 -8.07 -2.33
C ALA A 277 2.89 -7.18 -3.37
N ARG A 278 1.61 -7.42 -3.65
CA ARG A 278 0.82 -6.60 -4.60
C ARG A 278 0.26 -5.31 -4.00
N SER A 279 0.38 -5.10 -2.68
CA SER A 279 0.09 -3.80 -2.06
C SER A 279 1.30 -2.87 -2.15
N SER A 280 1.08 -1.57 -2.23
CA SER A 280 2.12 -0.54 -2.29
C SER A 280 3.13 -0.69 -1.16
N CYS A 281 2.68 -0.70 0.08
CA CYS A 281 3.52 -0.80 1.26
C CYS A 281 4.46 -2.02 1.22
N THR A 282 3.93 -3.23 1.01
CA THR A 282 4.75 -4.44 0.98
C THR A 282 5.65 -4.48 -0.25
N SER A 283 5.15 -4.03 -1.42
CA SER A 283 5.96 -3.95 -2.63
C SER A 283 7.15 -3.00 -2.49
N PHE A 284 6.98 -1.90 -1.76
CA PHE A 284 8.08 -0.97 -1.45
C PHE A 284 9.01 -1.55 -0.39
N ALA A 285 8.49 -2.18 0.66
CA ALA A 285 9.32 -2.84 1.67
C ALA A 285 10.21 -3.95 1.08
N LEU A 286 9.72 -4.70 0.09
CA LEU A 286 10.49 -5.72 -0.65
C LEU A 286 11.61 -5.13 -1.51
N THR A 287 11.66 -3.82 -1.72
CA THR A 287 12.83 -3.13 -2.28
C THR A 287 13.85 -2.70 -1.22
N ASN A 288 13.76 -3.23 0.00
CA ASN A 288 14.53 -2.84 1.17
C ASN A 288 14.38 -1.34 1.50
N SER A 289 13.15 -0.81 1.36
CA SER A 289 12.77 0.52 1.84
C SER A 289 12.01 0.39 3.16
N ILE A 290 12.22 1.34 4.06
CA ILE A 290 11.37 1.56 5.25
C ILE A 290 10.01 1.99 4.72
N SER A 291 8.98 1.15 4.84
CA SER A 291 7.72 1.37 4.14
C SER A 291 6.50 1.18 5.02
N SER A 292 5.59 2.13 4.98
CA SER A 292 4.31 2.09 5.67
C SER A 292 3.17 2.57 4.79
N LEU A 293 1.96 2.12 5.11
CA LEU A 293 0.70 2.62 4.60
C LEU A 293 -0.12 3.13 5.78
N ILE A 294 -0.63 4.32 5.64
CA ILE A 294 -1.34 5.04 6.70
C ILE A 294 -2.81 5.10 6.35
N GLU A 295 -3.65 4.57 7.22
CA GLU A 295 -5.09 4.50 7.05
C GLU A 295 -5.76 5.49 8.01
N VAL A 296 -6.13 6.66 7.51
CA VAL A 296 -6.88 7.65 8.28
C VAL A 296 -8.37 7.29 8.27
N ARG A 297 -9.08 7.59 9.35
CA ARG A 297 -10.51 7.33 9.47
C ARG A 297 -11.32 8.19 8.50
N GLY A 298 -11.91 7.64 7.39
CA GLY A 298 -12.47 8.57 6.42
C GLY A 298 -13.44 8.04 5.37
N VAL A 299 -13.31 6.82 4.89
CA VAL A 299 -14.14 6.33 3.79
C VAL A 299 -15.62 6.28 4.19
N GLY A 300 -16.47 6.91 3.36
CA GLY A 300 -17.94 6.89 3.53
C GLY A 300 -18.49 7.95 4.47
N ILE A 301 -17.66 8.82 5.09
CA ILE A 301 -18.12 9.84 6.04
C ILE A 301 -18.08 11.28 5.50
N GLY A 302 -17.83 11.44 4.19
CA GLY A 302 -17.86 12.75 3.53
C GLY A 302 -16.92 13.77 4.17
N LYS A 303 -17.42 14.96 4.49
CA LYS A 303 -16.66 16.03 5.17
C LYS A 303 -16.70 15.96 6.70
N THR A 304 -17.27 14.93 7.30
CA THR A 304 -17.30 14.78 8.76
C THR A 304 -15.89 14.67 9.31
N SER A 305 -15.56 15.49 10.31
CA SER A 305 -14.23 15.59 10.94
C SER A 305 -13.08 15.79 9.93
N PHE A 306 -13.33 16.51 8.85
CA PHE A 306 -12.39 16.57 7.72
C PHE A 306 -11.09 17.29 8.09
N LYS A 307 -11.14 18.38 8.88
CA LYS A 307 -9.93 19.02 9.41
C LYS A 307 -9.08 18.04 10.24
N ARG A 308 -9.72 17.25 11.11
CA ARG A 308 -9.05 16.26 11.95
C ARG A 308 -8.35 15.20 11.08
N ARG A 309 -9.00 14.71 10.05
CA ARG A 309 -8.47 13.72 9.10
C ARG A 309 -7.26 14.25 8.33
N VAL A 310 -7.37 15.45 7.77
CA VAL A 310 -6.29 16.14 7.04
C VAL A 310 -5.10 16.41 7.97
N ASN A 311 -5.37 16.87 9.21
CA ASN A 311 -4.33 17.08 10.21
C ASN A 311 -3.63 15.76 10.61
N SER A 312 -4.39 14.67 10.77
CA SER A 312 -3.80 13.34 11.05
C SER A 312 -2.81 12.90 9.97
N THR A 313 -3.18 13.06 8.69
CA THR A 313 -2.29 12.78 7.56
C THR A 313 -1.02 13.66 7.61
N PHE A 314 -1.19 14.97 7.83
CA PHE A 314 -0.09 15.92 7.95
C PHE A 314 0.88 15.57 9.09
N LEU A 315 0.36 15.29 10.29
CA LEU A 315 1.17 14.96 11.46
C LEU A 315 2.02 13.71 11.24
N VAL A 316 1.45 12.67 10.63
CA VAL A 316 2.19 11.46 10.30
C VAL A 316 3.24 11.73 9.22
N ALA A 317 2.92 12.46 8.16
CA ALA A 317 3.89 12.83 7.13
C ALA A 317 5.07 13.62 7.72
N LEU A 318 4.80 14.58 8.59
CA LEU A 318 5.81 15.37 9.29
C LEU A 318 6.65 14.51 10.23
N SER A 319 6.06 13.57 10.96
CA SER A 319 6.78 12.63 11.83
C SER A 319 7.78 11.79 11.04
N TYR A 320 7.35 11.22 9.88
CA TYR A 320 8.24 10.45 9.01
C TYR A 320 9.38 11.30 8.44
N LEU A 321 9.09 12.55 8.10
CA LEU A 321 10.11 13.50 7.64
C LEU A 321 11.13 13.81 8.73
N LYS A 322 10.69 14.11 9.96
CA LYS A 322 11.57 14.36 11.10
C LYS A 322 12.40 13.14 11.45
N SER A 323 11.79 11.95 11.55
CA SER A 323 12.51 10.70 11.80
C SER A 323 13.57 10.43 10.73
N SER A 324 13.29 10.76 9.47
CA SER A 324 14.28 10.60 8.40
C SER A 324 15.43 11.61 8.50
N TYR A 325 15.15 12.84 8.89
CA TYR A 325 16.16 13.89 9.09
C TYR A 325 17.12 13.57 10.26
N GLU A 326 16.58 13.00 11.34
CA GLU A 326 17.30 12.72 12.58
C GLU A 326 18.17 11.44 12.48
N ASN A 327 17.75 10.45 11.68
CA ASN A 327 18.31 9.10 11.71
C ASN A 327 18.98 8.68 10.38
N ILE A 328 19.61 9.59 9.64
CA ILE A 328 20.19 9.34 8.31
C ILE A 328 21.14 8.14 8.32
N TYR A 329 22.09 8.11 9.25
CA TYR A 329 23.11 7.05 9.31
C TYR A 329 22.49 5.68 9.64
N GLU A 330 21.53 5.63 10.58
CA GLU A 330 20.83 4.41 10.94
C GLU A 330 19.98 3.86 9.77
N ILE A 331 19.30 4.76 9.03
CA ILE A 331 18.51 4.39 7.85
C ILE A 331 19.42 3.74 6.80
N LYS A 332 20.54 4.37 6.48
CA LYS A 332 21.49 3.85 5.48
C LYS A 332 22.12 2.53 5.93
N ASP A 333 22.44 2.38 7.21
CA ASP A 333 23.00 1.16 7.78
C ASP A 333 22.01 -0.01 7.72
N VAL A 334 20.77 0.18 8.20
CA VAL A 334 19.76 -0.89 8.18
C VAL A 334 19.41 -1.31 6.74
N ILE A 335 19.34 -0.39 5.79
CA ILE A 335 19.12 -0.69 4.38
C ILE A 335 20.34 -1.41 3.78
N SER A 336 21.56 -1.00 4.12
CA SER A 336 22.78 -1.68 3.68
C SER A 336 22.84 -3.12 4.19
N LYS A 337 22.48 -3.37 5.46
CA LYS A 337 22.38 -4.72 6.04
C LYS A 337 21.29 -5.53 5.33
N ALA A 338 20.11 -4.94 5.09
CA ALA A 338 19.02 -5.56 4.37
C ALA A 338 19.43 -5.99 2.94
N ASN A 339 20.19 -5.15 2.23
CA ASN A 339 20.69 -5.45 0.88
C ASN A 339 21.68 -6.63 0.84
N LYS A 340 22.40 -6.87 1.92
CA LYS A 340 23.35 -7.99 2.07
C LYS A 340 22.71 -9.26 2.60
N SER A 341 21.45 -9.21 3.01
CA SER A 341 20.76 -10.37 3.58
C SER A 341 20.60 -11.47 2.55
N LYS A 342 21.03 -12.68 2.92
CA LYS A 342 20.88 -13.92 2.16
C LYS A 342 19.88 -14.89 2.83
N ALA A 343 18.88 -14.33 3.53
CA ALA A 343 17.86 -15.14 4.18
C ALA A 343 17.16 -16.07 3.19
N ILE A 344 16.72 -17.22 3.69
CA ILE A 344 15.94 -18.20 2.93
C ILE A 344 14.71 -17.53 2.30
N ALA A 345 14.34 -17.97 1.09
CA ALA A 345 13.15 -17.48 0.41
C ALA A 345 11.89 -18.10 1.01
N VAL A 346 11.01 -17.28 1.56
CA VAL A 346 9.71 -17.71 2.09
C VAL A 346 8.68 -17.62 0.97
N LEU A 347 8.15 -18.78 0.56
CA LEU A 347 7.17 -18.89 -0.53
C LEU A 347 5.74 -18.70 -0.03
N LYS A 348 5.42 -19.27 1.13
CA LYS A 348 4.11 -19.15 1.77
C LYS A 348 4.24 -18.94 3.26
N SER A 349 3.33 -18.15 3.81
CA SER A 349 3.21 -17.94 5.25
C SER A 349 1.76 -17.99 5.70
N LYS A 350 1.53 -18.27 6.98
CA LYS A 350 0.23 -18.21 7.63
C LYS A 350 0.21 -17.16 8.74
N SER A 351 -0.95 -16.60 9.00
CA SER A 351 -1.17 -15.70 10.14
C SER A 351 -1.12 -16.47 11.45
N ARG A 352 -0.60 -15.84 12.50
CA ARG A 352 -0.85 -16.28 13.86
C ARG A 352 -2.29 -15.91 14.25
N ILE A 353 -3.02 -16.82 14.90
CA ILE A 353 -4.41 -16.61 15.30
C ILE A 353 -4.50 -16.58 16.81
N TYR A 354 -5.08 -15.51 17.36
CA TYR A 354 -5.28 -15.37 18.81
C TYR A 354 -6.44 -14.39 19.10
N LYS A 355 -6.88 -14.37 20.36
CA LYS A 355 -7.86 -13.41 20.87
C LYS A 355 -7.18 -12.19 21.47
N LYS A 356 -7.71 -11.00 21.19
CA LYS A 356 -7.29 -9.75 21.85
C LYS A 356 -8.47 -8.79 22.00
N ASN A 357 -8.32 -7.84 22.92
CA ASN A 357 -9.24 -6.72 23.04
C ASN A 357 -8.80 -5.56 22.15
N ILE A 358 -9.75 -4.91 21.50
CA ILE A 358 -9.59 -3.62 20.81
C ILE A 358 -10.53 -2.60 21.42
N GLN A 359 -10.17 -1.32 21.30
CA GLN A 359 -11.09 -0.22 21.64
C GLN A 359 -12.03 0.02 20.48
N THR A 360 -13.33 0.16 20.78
CA THR A 360 -14.37 0.42 19.78
C THR A 360 -15.38 1.41 20.36
N ILE A 361 -16.24 1.94 19.50
CA ILE A 361 -17.41 2.70 19.92
C ILE A 361 -18.62 1.76 19.89
N ASP A 362 -19.31 1.61 21.03
CA ASP A 362 -20.64 1.05 21.09
C ASP A 362 -21.62 2.07 20.48
N LEU A 363 -22.33 1.66 19.42
CA LEU A 363 -23.17 2.60 18.65
C LEU A 363 -24.50 2.93 19.35
N ASP A 364 -24.99 2.08 20.25
CA ASP A 364 -26.19 2.34 21.03
C ASP A 364 -25.92 3.36 22.13
N LYS A 365 -24.93 3.09 22.98
CA LYS A 365 -24.59 3.94 24.11
C LYS A 365 -23.80 5.19 23.71
N SER A 366 -23.15 5.18 22.54
CA SER A 366 -22.16 6.18 22.14
C SER A 366 -21.02 6.30 23.17
N GLU A 367 -20.48 5.16 23.57
CA GLU A 367 -19.42 5.03 24.55
C GLU A 367 -18.25 4.23 24.00
N GLU A 368 -17.06 4.48 24.54
CA GLU A 368 -15.87 3.69 24.27
C GLU A 368 -15.96 2.36 25.06
N VAL A 369 -15.77 1.26 24.37
CA VAL A 369 -15.83 -0.08 24.97
C VAL A 369 -14.66 -0.93 24.48
N LYS A 370 -14.18 -1.82 25.37
CA LYS A 370 -13.26 -2.91 24.99
C LYS A 370 -14.08 -4.03 24.36
N PHE A 371 -13.66 -4.48 23.20
CA PHE A 371 -14.33 -5.56 22.46
C PHE A 371 -13.33 -6.66 22.12
N GLU A 372 -13.63 -7.91 22.54
CA GLU A 372 -12.78 -9.07 22.23
C GLU A 372 -12.96 -9.48 20.77
N ILE A 373 -11.87 -9.62 20.04
CA ILE A 373 -11.83 -10.07 18.65
C ILE A 373 -10.90 -11.27 18.49
N ILE A 374 -11.17 -12.10 17.48
CA ILE A 374 -10.23 -13.12 17.00
C ILE A 374 -9.43 -12.49 15.85
N VAL A 375 -8.12 -12.45 16.02
CA VAL A 375 -7.21 -11.81 15.05
C VAL A 375 -6.43 -12.85 14.29
N HIS A 376 -6.36 -12.68 12.97
CA HIS A 376 -5.40 -13.31 12.07
C HIS A 376 -4.26 -12.32 11.82
N ASP A 377 -3.20 -12.43 12.61
CA ASP A 377 -2.08 -11.48 12.60
C ASP A 377 -1.06 -11.85 11.51
N LYS A 378 -0.90 -10.95 10.55
CA LYS A 378 0.09 -11.06 9.47
C LYS A 378 1.39 -10.32 9.77
N LEU A 379 1.42 -9.49 10.80
CA LEU A 379 2.66 -8.87 11.28
C LEU A 379 3.53 -9.89 12.02
N ASP A 380 2.88 -10.88 12.67
CA ASP A 380 3.51 -12.05 13.30
C ASP A 380 3.22 -13.33 12.47
N ALA A 381 3.56 -13.29 11.20
CA ALA A 381 3.36 -14.40 10.28
C ALA A 381 4.38 -15.54 10.53
N ILE A 382 3.98 -16.77 10.21
CA ILE A 382 4.80 -17.97 10.33
C ILE A 382 5.02 -18.55 8.93
N ALA A 383 6.28 -18.79 8.55
CA ALA A 383 6.61 -19.48 7.30
C ALA A 383 6.06 -20.90 7.30
N ILE A 384 5.49 -21.33 6.18
CA ILE A 384 4.95 -22.69 5.98
C ILE A 384 5.53 -23.37 4.72
N SER A 385 6.18 -22.61 3.85
CA SER A 385 6.89 -23.12 2.70
C SER A 385 8.08 -22.22 2.40
N GLU A 386 9.24 -22.80 2.27
CA GLU A 386 10.52 -22.11 2.10
C GLU A 386 11.36 -22.83 1.03
N ARG A 387 12.31 -22.09 0.45
CA ARG A 387 13.28 -22.63 -0.50
C ARG A 387 14.61 -21.88 -0.33
N PRO A 388 15.78 -22.54 -0.49
CA PRO A 388 17.05 -21.83 -0.52
C PRO A 388 17.02 -20.65 -1.50
N ARG A 389 17.56 -19.48 -1.10
CA ARG A 389 17.65 -18.32 -1.98
C ARG A 389 18.65 -18.61 -3.11
N PRO A 390 18.29 -18.46 -4.41
CA PRO A 390 19.26 -18.65 -5.48
C PRO A 390 20.25 -17.48 -5.54
N GLU A 391 21.39 -17.67 -6.18
CA GLU A 391 22.33 -16.58 -6.48
C GLU A 391 21.87 -15.77 -7.70
N ALA A 392 21.12 -16.39 -8.63
CA ALA A 392 20.53 -15.72 -9.79
C ALA A 392 19.32 -16.50 -10.35
N TYR A 393 18.54 -15.82 -11.20
CA TYR A 393 17.60 -16.47 -12.12
C TYR A 393 18.06 -16.25 -13.56
N LEU A 394 17.87 -17.28 -14.41
CA LEU A 394 18.04 -17.19 -15.85
C LEU A 394 16.68 -17.16 -16.53
N ILE A 395 16.54 -16.27 -17.49
CA ILE A 395 15.31 -16.03 -18.23
C ILE A 395 15.68 -15.92 -19.71
N HIS A 396 15.04 -16.70 -20.57
CA HIS A 396 15.27 -16.61 -22.01
C HIS A 396 14.69 -15.32 -22.57
N LYS A 397 15.32 -14.71 -23.57
CA LYS A 397 14.89 -13.42 -24.17
C LYS A 397 13.49 -13.48 -24.79
N ASP A 398 13.00 -14.66 -25.17
CA ASP A 398 11.64 -14.87 -25.68
C ASP A 398 10.56 -14.59 -24.61
N GLU A 399 10.93 -14.60 -23.33
CA GLU A 399 10.02 -14.29 -22.23
C GLU A 399 9.79 -12.77 -22.07
N VAL A 400 9.44 -12.11 -23.16
CA VAL A 400 9.31 -10.64 -23.26
C VAL A 400 8.38 -10.04 -22.19
N SER A 401 7.27 -10.73 -21.89
CA SER A 401 6.30 -10.28 -20.88
C SER A 401 6.90 -10.28 -19.46
N VAL A 402 7.62 -11.34 -19.11
CA VAL A 402 8.31 -11.53 -17.85
C VAL A 402 9.41 -10.47 -17.69
N ILE A 403 10.27 -10.35 -18.69
CA ILE A 403 11.40 -9.40 -18.73
C ILE A 403 10.91 -7.96 -18.53
N LYS A 404 9.90 -7.55 -19.31
CA LYS A 404 9.30 -6.21 -19.20
C LYS A 404 8.78 -5.93 -17.80
N LYS A 405 8.10 -6.89 -17.17
CA LYS A 405 7.57 -6.71 -15.80
C LYS A 405 8.69 -6.65 -14.77
N LEU A 406 9.72 -7.47 -14.88
CA LEU A 406 10.89 -7.41 -13.99
C LEU A 406 11.59 -6.03 -14.07
N GLN A 407 11.77 -5.51 -15.28
CA GLN A 407 12.33 -4.17 -15.50
C GLN A 407 11.43 -3.06 -14.91
N LEU A 408 10.10 -3.16 -15.06
CA LEU A 408 9.14 -2.23 -14.44
C LEU A 408 9.16 -2.30 -12.89
N LEU A 409 9.45 -3.47 -12.33
CA LEU A 409 9.69 -3.65 -10.89
C LEU A 409 11.04 -3.04 -10.46
N GLY A 410 11.87 -2.62 -11.41
CA GLY A 410 13.17 -2.02 -11.18
C GLY A 410 14.26 -3.06 -10.93
N LEU A 411 14.07 -4.29 -11.39
CA LEU A 411 15.07 -5.35 -11.35
C LEU A 411 16.00 -5.26 -12.58
N ASN A 412 17.30 -5.36 -12.33
CA ASN A 412 18.30 -5.35 -13.38
C ASN A 412 18.48 -6.76 -13.94
N LEU A 413 18.54 -6.83 -15.27
CA LEU A 413 18.84 -8.06 -16.00
C LEU A 413 20.05 -7.81 -16.91
N ASP A 414 21.06 -8.65 -16.78
CA ASP A 414 22.29 -8.57 -17.55
C ASP A 414 22.28 -9.63 -18.65
N SER A 415 22.83 -9.33 -19.83
CA SER A 415 22.98 -10.32 -20.90
C SER A 415 24.12 -11.28 -20.58
N VAL A 416 23.95 -12.57 -20.87
CA VAL A 416 25.05 -13.53 -20.88
C VAL A 416 25.95 -13.19 -22.04
N LEU A 417 27.25 -12.96 -21.76
CA LEU A 417 28.21 -12.51 -22.76
C LEU A 417 28.98 -13.67 -23.41
N THR A 418 29.16 -14.78 -22.69
CA THR A 418 29.93 -15.92 -23.13
C THR A 418 29.10 -17.17 -23.09
N GLU A 419 29.24 -18.01 -24.15
CA GLU A 419 28.60 -19.34 -24.18
C GLU A 419 29.23 -20.22 -23.11
N ASN A 420 28.40 -20.89 -22.33
CA ASN A 420 28.84 -21.81 -21.27
C ASN A 420 27.77 -22.88 -20.99
N GLU A 421 28.20 -23.99 -20.41
CA GLU A 421 27.29 -24.99 -19.82
C GLU A 421 27.32 -24.91 -18.31
N ILE A 422 26.14 -24.71 -17.71
CA ILE A 422 26.01 -24.57 -16.27
C ILE A 422 24.92 -25.47 -15.71
N VAL A 423 25.11 -25.93 -14.48
CA VAL A 423 24.06 -26.66 -13.74
C VAL A 423 23.08 -25.67 -13.15
N VAL A 424 21.82 -25.82 -13.48
CA VAL A 424 20.70 -24.99 -13.00
C VAL A 424 19.60 -25.87 -12.43
N GLU A 425 18.70 -25.27 -11.65
CA GLU A 425 17.44 -25.91 -11.26
C GLU A 425 16.30 -25.40 -12.14
N GLN A 426 15.55 -26.32 -12.75
CA GLN A 426 14.31 -26.06 -13.45
C GLN A 426 13.11 -26.42 -12.58
N TYR A 427 12.00 -25.68 -12.76
CA TYR A 427 10.73 -26.00 -12.11
C TYR A 427 9.90 -26.93 -12.97
N ILE A 428 9.39 -28.02 -12.37
CA ILE A 428 8.41 -28.92 -12.98
C ILE A 428 7.12 -28.84 -12.15
N ILE A 429 6.01 -28.57 -12.80
CA ILE A 429 4.71 -28.43 -12.13
C ILE A 429 4.13 -29.81 -11.80
N GLU A 430 4.06 -30.15 -10.52
CA GLU A 430 3.50 -31.41 -10.03
C GLU A 430 1.99 -31.35 -9.85
N GLU A 431 1.48 -30.20 -9.31
CA GLU A 431 0.05 -29.96 -9.09
C GLU A 431 -0.34 -28.63 -9.74
N TYR A 432 -1.50 -28.60 -10.36
CA TYR A 432 -2.03 -27.43 -11.05
C TYR A 432 -3.53 -27.30 -10.80
N ALA A 433 -3.97 -26.08 -10.50
CA ALA A 433 -5.37 -25.69 -10.49
C ALA A 433 -5.49 -24.26 -10.99
N ILE A 434 -6.61 -23.94 -11.64
CA ILE A 434 -6.95 -22.59 -12.08
C ILE A 434 -8.32 -22.21 -11.52
N ASP A 435 -8.46 -20.98 -11.03
CA ASP A 435 -9.72 -20.50 -10.50
C ASP A 435 -10.73 -20.27 -11.65
N ALA A 436 -11.98 -20.70 -11.45
CA ALA A 436 -13.04 -20.55 -12.46
C ALA A 436 -13.53 -19.12 -12.64
N ILE A 437 -13.25 -18.23 -11.66
CA ILE A 437 -13.66 -16.83 -11.65
C ILE A 437 -12.42 -15.94 -11.67
N LYS A 438 -12.45 -14.90 -12.49
CA LYS A 438 -11.39 -13.91 -12.52
C LYS A 438 -11.29 -13.17 -11.19
N TYR A 439 -10.07 -13.03 -10.72
CA TYR A 439 -9.72 -12.18 -9.61
C TYR A 439 -8.75 -11.09 -10.08
N GLU A 440 -9.07 -9.84 -9.81
CA GLU A 440 -8.23 -8.70 -10.24
C GLU A 440 -7.88 -8.75 -11.76
N GLY A 441 -8.85 -9.12 -12.59
CA GLY A 441 -8.74 -9.17 -14.04
C GLY A 441 -8.14 -10.44 -14.63
N VAL A 442 -7.63 -11.39 -13.82
CA VAL A 442 -6.97 -12.61 -14.28
C VAL A 442 -7.56 -13.87 -13.63
N PHE A 443 -7.45 -15.01 -14.32
CA PHE A 443 -7.70 -16.32 -13.72
C PHE A 443 -6.45 -16.74 -12.94
N MET A 444 -6.60 -16.93 -11.61
CA MET A 444 -5.49 -17.28 -10.74
C MET A 444 -5.09 -18.74 -10.96
N GLN A 445 -3.80 -18.99 -11.14
CA GLN A 445 -3.21 -20.33 -11.16
C GLN A 445 -2.65 -20.66 -9.76
N LYS A 446 -2.85 -21.89 -9.32
CA LYS A 446 -2.30 -22.43 -8.07
C LYS A 446 -1.47 -23.66 -8.42
N VAL A 447 -0.20 -23.65 -8.05
CA VAL A 447 0.73 -24.71 -8.40
C VAL A 447 1.48 -25.23 -7.18
N LYS A 448 1.97 -26.48 -7.33
CA LYS A 448 3.08 -27.02 -6.57
C LYS A 448 4.14 -27.45 -7.55
N ALA A 449 5.34 -26.99 -7.36
CA ALA A 449 6.46 -27.27 -8.25
C ALA A 449 7.59 -27.98 -7.50
N LYS A 450 8.23 -28.95 -8.15
CA LYS A 450 9.54 -29.46 -7.72
C LYS A 450 10.64 -28.83 -8.53
N THR A 451 11.83 -28.79 -7.98
CA THR A 451 13.05 -28.41 -8.70
C THR A 451 13.86 -29.64 -9.06
N THR A 452 14.43 -29.66 -10.26
CA THR A 452 15.36 -30.72 -10.73
C THR A 452 16.58 -30.07 -11.36
N SER A 453 17.76 -30.61 -11.06
CA SER A 453 19.02 -30.13 -11.65
C SER A 453 19.15 -30.60 -13.09
N VAL A 454 19.50 -29.66 -13.96
CA VAL A 454 19.81 -29.95 -15.39
C VAL A 454 21.04 -29.16 -15.81
N VAL A 455 21.74 -29.64 -16.85
CA VAL A 455 22.78 -28.88 -17.53
C VAL A 455 22.10 -28.01 -18.59
N LEU A 456 22.33 -26.72 -18.54
CA LEU A 456 21.78 -25.76 -19.48
C LEU A 456 22.92 -25.07 -20.23
N LYS A 457 22.84 -25.10 -21.56
CA LYS A 457 23.71 -24.32 -22.42
C LYS A 457 23.18 -22.88 -22.49
N ILE A 458 23.94 -21.94 -21.96
CA ILE A 458 23.60 -20.51 -21.96
C ILE A 458 24.48 -19.75 -22.96
N ASN A 459 23.91 -18.75 -23.59
CA ASN A 459 24.55 -17.86 -24.56
C ASN A 459 23.91 -16.48 -24.50
N SER A 460 24.13 -15.68 -25.53
CA SER A 460 23.57 -14.29 -25.61
C SER A 460 22.03 -14.23 -25.67
N GLU A 461 21.31 -15.35 -25.84
CA GLU A 461 19.84 -15.42 -25.79
C GLU A 461 19.29 -15.44 -24.35
N TRP A 462 20.17 -15.54 -23.34
CA TRP A 462 19.79 -15.58 -21.93
C TRP A 462 20.08 -14.26 -21.22
N LEU A 463 19.17 -13.92 -20.29
CA LEU A 463 19.35 -12.84 -19.33
C LEU A 463 19.52 -13.40 -17.93
N VAL A 464 20.43 -12.79 -17.17
CA VAL A 464 20.71 -13.11 -15.78
C VAL A 464 20.09 -12.05 -14.89
N LEU A 465 19.19 -12.44 -13.98
CA LEU A 465 18.75 -11.62 -12.88
C LEU A 465 19.57 -11.98 -11.64
N ASN A 466 20.63 -11.24 -11.38
CA ASN A 466 21.49 -11.45 -10.22
C ASN A 466 20.74 -11.09 -8.93
N MET A 467 20.77 -11.97 -7.92
CA MET A 467 20.10 -11.74 -6.63
C MET A 467 20.89 -10.82 -5.70
N ASN A 468 22.10 -10.41 -6.06
CA ASN A 468 22.89 -9.40 -5.35
C ASN A 468 22.51 -7.98 -5.80
N GLN A 469 21.22 -7.63 -5.66
CA GLN A 469 20.69 -6.31 -5.96
C GLN A 469 19.62 -5.92 -4.94
N ARG A 470 19.47 -4.61 -4.68
CA ARG A 470 18.58 -4.06 -3.62
C ARG A 470 17.15 -4.59 -3.69
N LYS A 471 16.60 -4.80 -4.89
CA LYS A 471 15.20 -5.16 -5.11
C LYS A 471 14.97 -6.67 -5.26
N SER A 472 15.97 -7.49 -4.98
CA SER A 472 15.95 -8.94 -5.22
C SER A 472 14.85 -9.70 -4.44
N ASN A 473 14.35 -9.17 -3.32
CA ASN A 473 13.22 -9.79 -2.62
C ASN A 473 11.91 -9.75 -3.43
N LEU A 474 11.73 -8.76 -4.33
CA LEU A 474 10.63 -8.77 -5.29
C LEU A 474 10.75 -9.92 -6.30
N ALA A 475 11.98 -10.29 -6.72
CA ALA A 475 12.17 -11.40 -7.62
C ALA A 475 11.67 -12.71 -7.00
N ILE A 476 11.90 -12.97 -5.71
CA ILE A 476 11.34 -14.13 -4.99
C ILE A 476 9.81 -14.12 -5.08
N GLU A 477 9.16 -13.01 -4.78
CA GLU A 477 7.70 -12.90 -4.77
C GLU A 477 7.05 -13.13 -6.14
N VAL A 478 7.76 -12.80 -7.23
CA VAL A 478 7.19 -12.90 -8.58
C VAL A 478 7.68 -14.08 -9.39
N LEU A 479 8.87 -14.64 -9.12
CA LEU A 479 9.45 -15.72 -9.90
C LEU A 479 9.30 -17.10 -9.24
N GLU A 480 9.18 -17.18 -7.91
CA GLU A 480 8.91 -18.46 -7.24
C GLU A 480 7.46 -18.87 -7.49
N PRO A 481 7.20 -20.01 -8.20
CA PRO A 481 5.89 -20.30 -8.75
C PRO A 481 4.79 -20.49 -7.71
N GLU A 482 5.10 -21.00 -6.54
CA GLU A 482 4.14 -21.21 -5.45
C GLU A 482 3.84 -19.96 -4.63
N ALA A 483 4.56 -18.85 -4.83
CA ALA A 483 4.30 -17.61 -4.12
C ALA A 483 2.94 -17.03 -4.54
N PRO A 484 2.11 -16.54 -3.58
CA PRO A 484 0.74 -16.11 -3.87
C PRO A 484 0.62 -14.92 -4.84
N ASN A 485 1.72 -14.19 -5.04
CA ASN A 485 1.77 -13.03 -5.92
C ASN A 485 2.70 -13.24 -7.13
N SER A 486 3.04 -14.51 -7.45
CA SER A 486 3.96 -14.86 -8.53
C SER A 486 3.38 -14.57 -9.91
N PHE A 487 4.26 -14.49 -10.90
CA PHE A 487 3.89 -14.43 -12.32
C PHE A 487 3.15 -15.68 -12.79
N VAL A 488 3.41 -16.83 -12.17
CA VAL A 488 2.60 -18.03 -12.40
C VAL A 488 1.21 -17.83 -11.80
N SER A 489 1.10 -17.44 -10.53
CA SER A 489 -0.20 -17.26 -9.87
C SER A 489 -1.11 -16.27 -10.61
N TYR A 490 -0.55 -15.22 -11.23
CA TYR A 490 -1.31 -14.21 -11.98
C TYR A 490 -1.30 -14.43 -13.50
N SER A 491 -1.01 -15.66 -13.97
CA SER A 491 -1.06 -16.03 -15.39
C SER A 491 -0.21 -15.14 -16.32
N VAL A 492 0.84 -14.49 -15.79
CA VAL A 492 1.89 -13.87 -16.60
C VAL A 492 2.74 -14.94 -17.25
N ILE A 493 2.98 -16.04 -16.53
CA ILE A 493 3.54 -17.29 -17.03
C ILE A 493 2.43 -18.31 -17.01
N PRO A 494 1.79 -18.60 -18.16
CA PRO A 494 0.81 -19.65 -18.26
C PRO A 494 1.51 -21.03 -18.10
N THR A 495 0.85 -21.96 -17.42
CA THR A 495 1.41 -23.29 -17.20
C THR A 495 0.31 -24.34 -17.05
N GLU A 496 0.71 -25.59 -16.93
CA GLU A 496 -0.15 -26.76 -16.71
C GLU A 496 0.59 -27.85 -15.93
N LYS A 497 -0.12 -28.89 -15.52
CA LYS A 497 0.51 -30.02 -14.82
C LYS A 497 1.51 -30.71 -15.73
N GLY A 498 2.72 -31.00 -15.24
CA GLY A 498 3.83 -31.62 -15.95
C GLY A 498 4.71 -30.65 -16.74
N ALA A 499 4.27 -29.40 -16.90
CA ALA A 499 5.05 -28.39 -17.61
C ALA A 499 6.34 -28.01 -16.88
N THR A 500 7.37 -27.67 -17.65
CA THR A 500 8.60 -27.02 -17.17
C THR A 500 8.44 -25.52 -17.35
N LEU A 501 8.77 -24.74 -16.33
CA LEU A 501 8.70 -23.26 -16.41
C LEU A 501 9.92 -22.71 -17.16
N PRO A 502 9.75 -21.58 -17.89
CA PRO A 502 10.83 -20.93 -18.65
C PRO A 502 11.75 -20.05 -17.79
N ILE A 503 11.88 -20.39 -16.52
CA ILE A 503 12.72 -19.69 -15.53
C ILE A 503 13.56 -20.73 -14.82
N TYR A 504 14.86 -20.46 -14.72
CA TYR A 504 15.81 -21.37 -14.09
C TYR A 504 16.50 -20.69 -12.91
N ARG A 505 16.74 -21.46 -11.86
CA ARG A 505 17.45 -21.00 -10.66
C ARG A 505 18.92 -21.38 -10.76
N VAL A 506 19.79 -20.45 -10.41
CA VAL A 506 21.23 -20.65 -10.33
C VAL A 506 21.65 -20.56 -8.88
N ASN A 507 22.15 -21.67 -8.32
CA ASN A 507 22.49 -21.76 -6.90
C ASN A 507 23.99 -21.51 -6.61
N LYS A 508 24.82 -21.37 -7.65
CA LYS A 508 26.24 -20.99 -7.55
C LYS A 508 26.45 -19.67 -8.28
N LYS A 509 27.43 -18.90 -7.86
CA LYS A 509 27.80 -17.69 -8.59
C LYS A 509 28.19 -18.05 -10.04
N LEU A 510 27.64 -17.30 -10.98
CA LEU A 510 28.00 -17.36 -12.39
C LEU A 510 29.34 -16.68 -12.65
#